data_4a449715d3b1ec6c941221d510521cf0
#
_entry.id   4a449715d3b1ec6c941221d510521cf0
#
_cell.length_a   1.000
_cell.length_b   1.000
_cell.length_c   1.000
_cell.angle_alpha   90.00
_cell.angle_beta   90.00
_cell.angle_gamma   90.00
#
_symmetry.space_group_name_H-M   'P 1'
#
loop_
_entity.id
_entity.type
_entity.pdbx_description
1 polymer ?
#
loop_
_entity_poly.entity_id
_entity_poly.type
_entity_poly.pdbx_seq_one_letter_code
_entity_poly.pdbx_strand_id
1 'polypeptide(L)'
;MKNKYIIGAMLVGIISLFASCSDDNDSNPTLIQPTEFKLNTPEYVNATIDLEQSTGLSLSWSQPKYTADNAPINVTYEVQVSPTNTFTVSTDEAAADESGEKVPDYAVLSHTTQLCKTSASAEEIDKALVKILKWTEDNVPAEQEMYVRVNAYILEGTSHLNPIASNSVKLNVKPYYIELKDAVPTMWYLVGNMFGGKWAGDKITGTDNLPMFLKPNFSYAFNHQLHLRLMRLLQQGMQEEVTD
;
A
#
# COMPACT_ATOMS: atom_id res chain seq x y z
N MET A 1 41.99 -41.85 42.34
CA MET A 1 41.99 -40.36 42.46
C MET A 1 42.26 -39.62 41.13
N LYS A 2 42.77 -40.28 40.08
CA LYS A 2 43.04 -39.63 38.78
C LYS A 2 41.79 -39.21 37.97
N ASN A 3 40.65 -39.94 38.12
CA ASN A 3 39.45 -39.67 37.33
C ASN A 3 38.65 -38.41 37.76
N LYS A 4 38.85 -37.94 39.03
CA LYS A 4 38.15 -36.73 39.52
C LYS A 4 38.73 -35.44 38.90
N TYR A 5 40.03 -35.43 38.57
CA TYR A 5 40.66 -34.27 37.92
C TYR A 5 40.34 -34.14 36.44
N ILE A 6 40.08 -35.31 35.75
CA ILE A 6 39.69 -35.30 34.34
C ILE A 6 38.29 -34.75 34.16
N ILE A 7 37.36 -35.11 35.06
CA ILE A 7 35.95 -34.62 35.02
C ILE A 7 35.93 -33.09 35.32
N GLY A 8 36.77 -32.61 36.28
CA GLY A 8 36.88 -31.21 36.58
C GLY A 8 37.46 -30.39 35.42
N ALA A 9 38.49 -30.90 34.77
CA ALA A 9 39.09 -30.25 33.58
C ALA A 9 38.16 -30.21 32.37
N MET A 10 37.33 -31.26 32.18
CA MET A 10 36.36 -31.34 31.11
C MET A 10 35.17 -30.36 31.35
N LEU A 11 34.77 -30.18 32.62
CA LEU A 11 33.67 -29.26 32.98
C LEU A 11 34.10 -27.79 32.81
N VAL A 12 35.35 -27.46 33.17
CA VAL A 12 35.90 -26.11 32.97
C VAL A 12 36.09 -25.79 31.48
N GLY A 13 36.47 -26.77 30.65
CA GLY A 13 36.61 -26.64 29.21
C GLY A 13 35.25 -26.39 28.49
N ILE A 14 34.15 -26.94 29.00
CA ILE A 14 32.82 -26.75 28.44
C ILE A 14 32.27 -25.34 28.82
N ILE A 15 32.58 -24.85 30.01
CA ILE A 15 32.11 -23.51 30.45
C ILE A 15 32.84 -22.40 29.68
N SER A 16 34.07 -22.61 29.28
CA SER A 16 34.83 -21.62 28.48
C SER A 16 34.38 -21.52 27.01
N LEU A 17 33.64 -22.51 26.50
CA LEU A 17 33.06 -22.47 25.14
C LEU A 17 31.80 -21.61 25.06
N PHE A 18 31.14 -21.33 26.17
CA PHE A 18 29.95 -20.46 26.22
C PHE A 18 30.29 -18.98 26.50
N ALA A 19 31.53 -18.67 26.84
CA ALA A 19 32.00 -17.30 27.07
C ALA A 19 32.45 -16.57 25.79
N SER A 20 32.31 -17.20 24.61
CA SER A 20 32.66 -16.62 23.31
C SER A 20 31.50 -15.95 22.56
N CYS A 21 30.41 -15.65 23.24
CA CYS A 21 29.47 -14.63 22.79
C CYS A 21 29.80 -13.33 23.53
N SER A 22 30.94 -12.74 23.23
CA SER A 22 31.13 -11.33 23.48
C SER A 22 30.23 -10.61 22.49
N ASP A 23 29.34 -9.79 23.01
CA ASP A 23 28.49 -8.89 22.25
C ASP A 23 29.35 -8.08 21.26
N ASP A 24 29.40 -8.54 20.01
CA ASP A 24 29.81 -7.70 18.88
C ASP A 24 28.74 -6.66 18.53
N ASN A 25 27.89 -6.30 19.50
CA ASN A 25 26.87 -5.26 19.34
C ASN A 25 27.45 -3.85 19.26
N ASP A 26 28.73 -3.67 19.61
CA ASP A 26 29.39 -2.36 19.50
C ASP A 26 29.64 -1.90 18.07
N SER A 27 29.45 -2.78 17.08
CA SER A 27 29.61 -2.46 15.65
C SER A 27 28.30 -2.33 14.86
N ASN A 28 27.15 -2.56 15.49
CA ASN A 28 25.86 -2.34 14.83
C ASN A 28 25.57 -0.84 14.78
N PRO A 29 25.42 -0.24 13.57
CA PRO A 29 25.14 1.17 13.44
C PRO A 29 23.81 1.51 14.12
N THR A 30 23.83 2.48 15.04
CA THR A 30 22.64 2.95 15.73
C THR A 30 21.89 3.92 14.83
N LEU A 31 20.66 3.54 14.46
CA LEU A 31 19.76 4.42 13.71
C LEU A 31 19.26 5.57 14.59
N ILE A 32 19.58 6.79 14.21
CA ILE A 32 19.02 8.00 14.81
C ILE A 32 17.85 8.47 13.94
N GLN A 33 16.66 8.38 14.49
CA GLN A 33 15.44 8.86 13.84
C GLN A 33 15.25 10.35 14.14
N PRO A 34 14.96 11.19 13.12
CA PRO A 34 14.60 12.59 13.36
C PRO A 34 13.24 12.69 14.06
N THR A 35 13.05 13.79 14.80
CA THR A 35 11.77 14.06 15.47
C THR A 35 10.83 14.90 14.61
N GLU A 36 11.36 15.63 13.63
CA GLU A 36 10.58 16.51 12.76
C GLU A 36 11.30 16.78 11.44
N PHE A 37 10.52 17.13 10.42
CA PHE A 37 10.96 17.81 9.21
C PHE A 37 9.80 18.66 8.67
N LYS A 38 10.08 19.55 7.76
CA LYS A 38 9.13 20.60 7.37
C LYS A 38 8.82 20.53 5.88
N LEU A 39 7.52 20.42 5.56
CA LEU A 39 6.98 20.74 4.25
C LEU A 39 6.98 22.28 4.11
N ASN A 40 7.65 22.79 3.08
CA ASN A 40 7.67 24.21 2.78
C ASN A 40 6.31 24.68 2.28
N THR A 41 5.91 25.87 2.67
CA THR A 41 4.69 26.49 2.16
C THR A 41 4.88 26.84 0.69
N PRO A 42 4.09 26.31 -0.24
CA PRO A 42 4.21 26.65 -1.65
C PRO A 42 3.82 28.11 -1.93
N GLU A 43 4.38 28.71 -2.99
CA GLU A 43 4.04 30.08 -3.39
C GLU A 43 2.56 30.26 -3.74
N TYR A 44 1.93 29.18 -4.22
CA TYR A 44 0.51 29.17 -4.61
C TYR A 44 -0.45 28.85 -3.45
N VAL A 45 0.00 28.86 -2.19
CA VAL A 45 -0.82 28.49 -1.01
C VAL A 45 -2.10 29.32 -0.86
N ASN A 46 -2.09 30.58 -1.34
CA ASN A 46 -3.23 31.49 -1.27
C ASN A 46 -4.07 31.52 -2.57
N ALA A 47 -3.77 30.69 -3.54
CA ALA A 47 -4.51 30.58 -4.79
C ALA A 47 -5.42 29.35 -4.78
N THR A 48 -6.56 29.43 -5.45
CA THR A 48 -7.36 28.23 -5.77
C THR A 48 -6.76 27.55 -6.99
N ILE A 49 -6.36 26.30 -6.83
CA ILE A 49 -5.68 25.52 -7.86
C ILE A 49 -6.74 24.73 -8.63
N ASP A 50 -6.87 25.01 -9.92
CA ASP A 50 -7.75 24.22 -10.81
C ASP A 50 -7.09 22.88 -11.12
N LEU A 51 -7.62 21.79 -10.54
CA LEU A 51 -7.04 20.43 -10.70
C LEU A 51 -7.19 19.88 -12.12
N GLU A 52 -8.25 20.29 -12.84
CA GLU A 52 -8.45 19.89 -14.23
C GLU A 52 -7.42 20.51 -15.18
N GLN A 53 -7.03 21.76 -14.92
CA GLN A 53 -6.08 22.49 -15.77
C GLN A 53 -4.63 22.32 -15.32
N SER A 54 -4.39 21.77 -14.14
CA SER A 54 -3.06 21.58 -13.57
C SER A 54 -2.52 20.17 -13.83
N THR A 55 -1.25 20.07 -14.17
CA THR A 55 -0.59 18.76 -14.29
C THR A 55 -0.12 18.20 -12.95
N GLY A 56 0.20 19.09 -12.02
CA GLY A 56 0.65 18.71 -10.69
C GLY A 56 1.05 19.91 -9.82
N LEU A 57 1.17 19.64 -8.54
CA LEU A 57 1.52 20.56 -7.48
C LEU A 57 2.98 20.37 -7.07
N SER A 58 3.80 21.40 -7.30
CA SER A 58 5.20 21.35 -6.90
C SER A 58 5.34 21.52 -5.38
N LEU A 59 5.89 20.49 -4.73
CA LEU A 59 6.12 20.45 -3.29
C LEU A 59 7.61 20.29 -3.00
N SER A 60 8.09 20.92 -1.93
CA SER A 60 9.46 20.77 -1.43
C SER A 60 9.48 20.77 0.09
N TRP A 61 10.48 20.10 0.67
CA TRP A 61 10.59 19.98 2.11
C TRP A 61 12.05 19.95 2.58
N SER A 62 12.23 20.15 3.88
CA SER A 62 13.55 20.00 4.49
C SER A 62 13.91 18.51 4.59
N GLN A 63 15.17 18.20 4.43
CA GLN A 63 15.64 16.81 4.61
C GLN A 63 15.53 16.39 6.07
N PRO A 64 14.78 15.34 6.42
CA PRO A 64 14.85 14.72 7.73
C PRO A 64 16.21 14.07 7.93
N LYS A 65 16.77 14.27 9.12
CA LYS A 65 18.14 13.83 9.41
C LYS A 65 18.17 12.42 9.97
N TYR A 66 17.79 11.43 9.17
CA TYR A 66 18.08 10.04 9.49
C TYR A 66 19.57 9.77 9.35
N THR A 67 20.20 9.24 10.36
CA THR A 67 21.62 8.87 10.34
C THR A 67 21.84 7.53 11.02
N ALA A 68 22.84 6.80 10.58
CA ALA A 68 23.40 5.65 11.30
C ALA A 68 24.89 5.92 11.52
N ASP A 69 25.34 5.98 12.77
CA ASP A 69 26.72 6.30 13.15
C ASP A 69 27.27 7.53 12.41
N ASN A 70 26.44 8.60 12.34
CA ASN A 70 26.71 9.84 11.61
C ASN A 70 26.81 9.71 10.07
N ALA A 71 26.51 8.55 9.50
CA ALA A 71 26.35 8.39 8.07
C ALA A 71 24.90 8.69 7.64
N PRO A 72 24.67 9.38 6.50
CA PRO A 72 23.35 9.62 5.99
C PRO A 72 22.69 8.33 5.50
N ILE A 73 21.38 8.24 5.68
CA ILE A 73 20.54 7.10 5.23
C ILE A 73 19.66 7.56 4.08
N ASN A 74 19.42 6.68 3.12
CA ASN A 74 18.43 6.92 2.07
C ASN A 74 17.02 6.91 2.65
N VAL A 75 16.31 8.01 2.43
CA VAL A 75 14.95 8.22 2.88
C VAL A 75 14.02 8.23 1.69
N THR A 76 12.92 7.54 1.79
CA THR A 76 11.83 7.57 0.81
C THR A 76 10.72 8.46 1.32
N TYR A 77 10.13 9.21 0.41
CA TYR A 77 9.05 10.15 0.71
C TYR A 77 7.82 9.79 -0.10
N GLU A 78 6.67 9.92 0.53
CA GLU A 78 5.35 9.83 -0.08
C GLU A 78 4.53 11.07 0.27
N VAL A 79 3.65 11.48 -0.62
CA VAL A 79 2.73 12.60 -0.40
C VAL A 79 1.40 12.04 0.09
N GLN A 80 0.85 12.64 1.13
CA GLN A 80 -0.44 12.30 1.70
C GLN A 80 -1.37 13.52 1.59
N VAL A 81 -2.63 13.28 1.21
CA VAL A 81 -3.66 14.31 1.06
C VAL A 81 -4.89 13.97 1.88
N SER A 82 -5.46 14.95 2.56
CA SER A 82 -6.65 14.82 3.40
C SER A 82 -7.57 16.03 3.23
N PRO A 83 -8.89 15.84 3.12
CA PRO A 83 -9.83 16.95 3.12
C PRO A 83 -10.06 17.60 4.50
N THR A 84 -9.66 16.93 5.59
CA THR A 84 -10.02 17.31 6.97
C THR A 84 -8.83 17.56 7.87
N ASN A 85 -7.59 17.46 7.35
CA ASN A 85 -6.34 17.50 8.15
C ASN A 85 -6.23 16.35 9.19
N THR A 86 -6.97 15.28 9.00
CA THR A 86 -6.82 14.01 9.72
C THR A 86 -6.14 12.99 8.81
N PHE A 87 -5.32 12.15 9.42
CA PHE A 87 -4.52 11.16 8.68
C PHE A 87 -4.51 9.86 9.50
N THR A 88 -5.71 9.32 9.74
CA THR A 88 -5.93 8.18 10.63
C THR A 88 -6.15 6.89 9.85
N VAL A 89 -6.99 6.94 8.82
CA VAL A 89 -7.33 5.80 7.97
C VAL A 89 -7.10 6.15 6.52
N SER A 90 -6.18 5.44 5.86
CA SER A 90 -5.93 5.63 4.44
C SER A 90 -7.03 5.02 3.56
N THR A 91 -7.10 5.49 2.31
CA THR A 91 -7.99 4.87 1.30
C THR A 91 -7.68 3.40 1.08
N ASP A 92 -6.43 2.98 1.24
CA ASP A 92 -6.01 1.60 1.04
C ASP A 92 -6.35 0.72 2.25
N GLU A 93 -6.19 1.25 3.48
CA GLU A 93 -6.64 0.57 4.69
C GLU A 93 -8.16 0.39 4.72
N ALA A 94 -8.91 1.39 4.26
CA ALA A 94 -10.37 1.28 4.15
C ALA A 94 -10.79 0.28 3.06
N ALA A 95 -10.05 0.23 1.95
CA ALA A 95 -10.31 -0.74 0.87
C ALA A 95 -9.97 -2.18 1.27
N ALA A 96 -8.99 -2.37 2.16
CA ALA A 96 -8.60 -3.69 2.68
C ALA A 96 -9.49 -4.16 3.85
N ASP A 97 -10.37 -3.30 4.37
CA ASP A 97 -11.25 -3.62 5.49
C ASP A 97 -12.47 -4.41 5.00
N GLU A 98 -12.48 -5.71 5.24
CA GLU A 98 -13.59 -6.61 4.89
C GLU A 98 -14.88 -6.28 5.64
N SER A 99 -14.80 -5.63 6.81
CA SER A 99 -15.98 -5.22 7.58
C SER A 99 -16.69 -4.00 6.98
N GLY A 100 -15.98 -3.18 6.19
CA GLY A 100 -16.49 -1.94 5.63
C GLY A 100 -16.75 -0.83 6.66
N GLU A 101 -16.26 -0.99 7.89
CA GLU A 101 -16.45 -0.03 8.98
C GLU A 101 -15.45 1.14 8.93
N LYS A 102 -14.28 0.92 8.30
CA LYS A 102 -13.27 1.95 8.17
C LYS A 102 -13.65 3.01 7.15
N VAL A 103 -13.72 4.24 7.60
CA VAL A 103 -13.96 5.41 6.74
C VAL A 103 -12.62 6.10 6.49
N PRO A 104 -12.18 6.23 5.22
CA PRO A 104 -10.92 6.87 4.90
C PRO A 104 -11.01 8.39 5.14
N ASP A 105 -9.93 8.97 5.70
CA ASP A 105 -9.78 10.39 5.93
C ASP A 105 -8.57 10.99 5.20
N TYR A 106 -7.73 10.13 4.58
CA TYR A 106 -6.62 10.55 3.73
C TYR A 106 -6.30 9.51 2.65
N ALA A 107 -5.54 9.96 1.66
CA ALA A 107 -4.97 9.08 0.65
C ALA A 107 -3.46 9.29 0.55
N VAL A 108 -2.75 8.22 0.22
CA VAL A 108 -1.33 8.24 -0.16
C VAL A 108 -1.25 8.28 -1.67
N LEU A 109 -0.49 9.26 -2.23
CA LEU A 109 -0.28 9.31 -3.66
C LEU A 109 0.73 8.25 -4.10
N SER A 110 0.55 7.70 -5.30
CA SER A 110 1.31 6.55 -5.79
C SER A 110 2.80 6.83 -6.00
N HIS A 111 3.14 8.08 -6.32
CA HIS A 111 4.51 8.47 -6.61
C HIS A 111 5.33 8.67 -5.35
N THR A 112 6.38 7.86 -5.19
CA THR A 112 7.40 8.03 -4.14
C THR A 112 8.69 8.60 -4.71
N THR A 113 9.47 9.30 -3.88
CA THR A 113 10.74 9.91 -4.29
C THR A 113 11.78 9.84 -3.16
N GLN A 114 13.05 9.90 -3.52
CA GLN A 114 14.16 10.07 -2.57
C GLN A 114 14.69 11.52 -2.57
N LEU A 115 14.11 12.38 -3.38
CA LEU A 115 14.47 13.80 -3.42
C LEU A 115 13.56 14.58 -2.48
N CYS A 116 14.07 15.67 -1.88
CA CYS A 116 13.28 16.55 -1.01
C CYS A 116 12.33 17.47 -1.79
N LYS A 117 11.84 17.01 -2.92
CA LYS A 117 10.86 17.69 -3.78
C LYS A 117 10.14 16.70 -4.68
N THR A 118 8.93 17.05 -5.07
CA THR A 118 8.15 16.30 -6.08
C THR A 118 7.13 17.21 -6.76
N SER A 119 6.56 16.73 -7.86
CA SER A 119 5.33 17.29 -8.43
C SER A 119 4.22 16.25 -8.17
N ALA A 120 3.36 16.54 -7.21
CA ALA A 120 2.21 15.69 -6.90
C ALA A 120 1.16 15.80 -8.01
N SER A 121 0.73 14.69 -8.59
CA SER A 121 -0.22 14.69 -9.72
C SER A 121 -1.56 15.31 -9.31
N ALA A 122 -2.02 16.31 -10.05
CA ALA A 122 -3.31 16.96 -9.82
C ALA A 122 -4.48 15.99 -10.03
N GLU A 123 -4.41 15.15 -11.06
CA GLU A 123 -5.39 14.10 -11.34
C GLU A 123 -5.48 13.08 -10.20
N GLU A 124 -4.34 12.67 -9.64
CA GLU A 124 -4.31 11.70 -8.54
C GLU A 124 -4.85 12.30 -7.24
N ILE A 125 -4.56 13.59 -6.99
CA ILE A 125 -5.13 14.34 -5.86
C ILE A 125 -6.65 14.41 -6.01
N ASP A 126 -7.16 14.74 -7.18
CA ASP A 126 -8.59 14.84 -7.44
C ASP A 126 -9.30 13.50 -7.25
N LYS A 127 -8.75 12.41 -7.81
CA LYS A 127 -9.26 11.04 -7.59
C LYS A 127 -9.30 10.66 -6.11
N ALA A 128 -8.29 11.08 -5.34
CA ALA A 128 -8.25 10.84 -3.90
C ALA A 128 -9.40 11.57 -3.18
N LEU A 129 -9.65 12.83 -3.52
CA LEU A 129 -10.74 13.62 -2.95
C LEU A 129 -12.11 13.05 -3.34
N VAL A 130 -12.31 12.68 -4.62
CA VAL A 130 -13.55 12.02 -5.09
C VAL A 130 -13.80 10.73 -4.29
N LYS A 131 -12.78 9.91 -4.07
CA LYS A 131 -12.88 8.64 -3.33
C LYS A 131 -13.20 8.84 -1.85
N ILE A 132 -12.53 9.79 -1.19
CA ILE A 132 -12.72 10.06 0.24
C ILE A 132 -14.08 10.72 0.49
N LEU A 133 -14.44 11.74 -0.30
CA LEU A 133 -15.65 12.54 -0.11
C LEU A 133 -16.87 11.97 -0.83
N LYS A 134 -16.67 10.89 -1.61
CA LYS A 134 -17.71 10.16 -2.35
C LYS A 134 -18.52 11.09 -3.26
N TRP A 135 -17.83 11.98 -3.97
CA TRP A 135 -18.47 12.86 -4.93
C TRP A 135 -19.03 12.09 -6.13
N THR A 136 -20.12 12.61 -6.64
CA THR A 136 -20.73 12.21 -7.90
C THR A 136 -20.68 13.40 -8.86
N GLU A 137 -20.96 13.20 -10.13
CA GLU A 137 -20.95 14.25 -11.14
C GLU A 137 -21.79 15.47 -10.74
N ASP A 138 -22.93 15.23 -10.03
CA ASP A 138 -23.86 16.28 -9.65
C ASP A 138 -23.47 17.06 -8.37
N ASN A 139 -22.50 16.58 -7.58
CA ASN A 139 -22.23 17.15 -6.25
C ASN A 139 -20.77 17.55 -6.01
N VAL A 140 -19.95 17.62 -7.07
CA VAL A 140 -18.58 18.15 -6.96
C VAL A 140 -18.65 19.64 -6.58
N PRO A 141 -17.98 20.07 -5.50
CA PRO A 141 -18.02 21.47 -5.10
C PRO A 141 -17.17 22.35 -6.04
N ALA A 142 -17.52 23.64 -6.13
CA ALA A 142 -16.73 24.60 -6.91
C ALA A 142 -15.33 24.83 -6.32
N GLU A 143 -15.19 24.69 -5.01
CA GLU A 143 -13.93 24.80 -4.26
C GLU A 143 -13.93 23.80 -3.10
N GLN A 144 -12.75 23.26 -2.82
CA GLN A 144 -12.50 22.33 -1.72
C GLN A 144 -11.20 22.70 -1.01
N GLU A 145 -11.26 22.76 0.31
CA GLU A 145 -10.07 22.79 1.14
C GLU A 145 -9.46 21.41 1.24
N MET A 146 -8.15 21.33 1.14
CA MET A 146 -7.42 20.09 1.40
C MET A 146 -6.12 20.37 2.15
N TYR A 147 -5.59 19.36 2.77
CA TYR A 147 -4.34 19.40 3.51
C TYR A 147 -3.37 18.41 2.88
N VAL A 148 -2.16 18.85 2.66
CA VAL A 148 -1.07 18.02 2.12
C VAL A 148 0.03 17.92 3.16
N ARG A 149 0.53 16.73 3.38
CA ARG A 149 1.75 16.47 4.15
C ARG A 149 2.64 15.47 3.43
N VAL A 150 3.87 15.37 3.86
CA VAL A 150 4.83 14.38 3.37
C VAL A 150 5.15 13.42 4.49
N ASN A 151 5.13 12.14 4.20
CA ASN A 151 5.61 11.10 5.10
C ASN A 151 6.98 10.63 4.61
N ALA A 152 7.94 10.55 5.53
CA ALA A 152 9.31 10.11 5.27
C ALA A 152 9.57 8.81 6.02
N TYR A 153 10.20 7.83 5.37
CA TYR A 153 10.51 6.54 5.97
C TYR A 153 11.74 5.90 5.32
N ILE A 154 12.28 4.91 5.98
CA ILE A 154 13.31 4.03 5.43
C ILE A 154 12.59 2.84 4.80
N LEU A 155 12.85 2.58 3.51
CA LEU A 155 12.27 1.44 2.81
C LEU A 155 13.14 0.20 2.99
N GLU A 156 12.59 -0.85 3.61
CA GLU A 156 13.23 -2.17 3.72
C GLU A 156 12.31 -3.24 3.09
N GLY A 157 12.66 -3.68 1.90
CA GLY A 157 11.77 -4.51 1.10
C GLY A 157 10.47 -3.78 0.79
N THR A 158 9.35 -4.22 1.37
CA THR A 158 8.04 -3.56 1.29
C THR A 158 7.64 -2.85 2.58
N SER A 159 8.49 -2.88 3.61
CA SER A 159 8.19 -2.31 4.92
C SER A 159 8.66 -0.87 5.03
N HIS A 160 7.82 -0.02 5.61
CA HIS A 160 8.13 1.37 5.93
C HIS A 160 8.62 1.44 7.38
N LEU A 161 9.94 1.59 7.56
CA LEU A 161 10.55 1.66 8.88
C LEU A 161 10.67 3.11 9.35
N ASN A 162 10.44 3.30 10.65
CA ASN A 162 10.58 4.59 11.33
C ASN A 162 9.94 5.77 10.61
N PRO A 163 8.63 5.68 10.24
CA PRO A 163 7.96 6.75 9.52
C PRO A 163 7.86 8.01 10.37
N ILE A 164 8.01 9.16 9.71
CA ILE A 164 7.78 10.47 10.31
C ILE A 164 7.05 11.37 9.31
N ALA A 165 6.03 12.05 9.76
CA ALA A 165 5.26 12.99 8.95
C ALA A 165 5.75 14.43 9.14
N SER A 166 5.71 15.22 8.06
CA SER A 166 5.90 16.66 8.11
C SER A 166 4.70 17.39 8.75
N ASN A 167 4.81 18.70 8.93
CA ASN A 167 3.62 19.54 9.08
C ASN A 167 2.73 19.41 7.84
N SER A 168 1.44 19.66 8.01
CA SER A 168 0.51 19.80 6.90
C SER A 168 0.46 21.26 6.38
N VAL A 169 0.17 21.40 5.10
CA VAL A 169 -0.08 22.66 4.43
C VAL A 169 -1.50 22.64 3.88
N LYS A 170 -2.30 23.66 4.24
CA LYS A 170 -3.66 23.84 3.72
C LYS A 170 -3.59 24.46 2.33
N LEU A 171 -4.31 23.90 1.38
CA LEU A 171 -4.47 24.36 0.01
C LEU A 171 -5.95 24.43 -0.36
N ASN A 172 -6.31 25.35 -1.25
CA ASN A 172 -7.62 25.41 -1.85
C ASN A 172 -7.53 24.90 -3.28
N VAL A 173 -8.44 24.00 -3.65
CA VAL A 173 -8.49 23.43 -4.98
C VAL A 173 -9.89 23.57 -5.58
N LYS A 174 -9.94 23.67 -6.89
CA LYS A 174 -11.16 23.50 -7.68
C LYS A 174 -11.12 22.07 -8.25
N PRO A 175 -11.88 21.16 -7.65
CA PRO A 175 -11.96 19.79 -8.12
C PRO A 175 -12.84 19.68 -9.35
N TYR A 176 -12.78 18.52 -10.01
CA TYR A 176 -13.68 18.13 -11.08
C TYR A 176 -14.10 16.68 -10.89
N TYR A 177 -15.16 16.24 -11.57
CA TYR A 177 -15.58 14.85 -11.46
C TYR A 177 -14.73 13.96 -12.35
N ILE A 178 -14.09 12.98 -11.73
CA ILE A 178 -13.44 11.88 -12.43
C ILE A 178 -14.20 10.60 -12.06
N GLU A 179 -14.77 9.93 -13.05
CA GLU A 179 -15.29 8.60 -12.84
C GLU A 179 -14.15 7.68 -12.40
N LEU A 180 -14.21 7.27 -11.14
CA LEU A 180 -13.29 6.26 -10.63
C LEU A 180 -13.64 4.96 -11.36
N LYS A 181 -12.80 4.56 -12.29
CA LYS A 181 -12.94 3.21 -12.85
C LYS A 181 -12.91 2.26 -11.67
N ASP A 182 -13.96 1.48 -11.52
CA ASP A 182 -14.00 0.43 -10.53
C ASP A 182 -12.67 -0.29 -10.54
N ALA A 183 -12.09 -0.47 -9.35
CA ALA A 183 -10.85 -1.22 -9.23
C ALA A 183 -11.03 -2.50 -10.02
N VAL A 184 -10.07 -2.80 -10.90
CA VAL A 184 -10.14 -4.02 -11.73
C VAL A 184 -10.57 -5.15 -10.81
N PRO A 185 -11.72 -5.79 -11.07
CA PRO A 185 -12.25 -6.75 -10.12
C PRO A 185 -11.16 -7.78 -9.82
N THR A 186 -10.87 -7.99 -8.56
CA THR A 186 -9.88 -8.99 -8.13
C THR A 186 -10.33 -10.40 -8.47
N MET A 187 -11.59 -10.55 -8.82
CA MET A 187 -12.20 -11.83 -9.15
C MET A 187 -13.13 -11.68 -10.36
N TRP A 188 -12.91 -12.51 -11.35
CA TRP A 188 -13.80 -12.68 -12.50
C TRP A 188 -14.42 -14.06 -12.46
N TYR A 189 -15.61 -14.20 -13.01
CA TYR A 189 -16.31 -15.48 -13.09
C TYR A 189 -16.49 -15.88 -14.53
N LEU A 190 -16.19 -17.13 -14.87
CA LEU A 190 -16.57 -17.72 -16.13
C LEU A 190 -18.04 -18.11 -16.04
N VAL A 191 -18.89 -17.52 -16.87
CA VAL A 191 -20.34 -17.77 -16.91
C VAL A 191 -20.72 -18.39 -18.26
N GLY A 192 -21.68 -19.30 -18.26
CA GLY A 192 -22.18 -19.92 -19.48
C GLY A 192 -22.63 -21.35 -19.27
N ASN A 193 -23.16 -21.97 -20.31
CA ASN A 193 -23.69 -23.32 -20.26
C ASN A 193 -22.61 -24.40 -20.34
N MET A 194 -21.39 -24.04 -20.68
CA MET A 194 -20.29 -25.00 -20.94
C MET A 194 -19.82 -25.81 -19.73
N PHE A 195 -20.30 -25.50 -18.53
CA PHE A 195 -19.96 -26.22 -17.31
C PHE A 195 -21.16 -26.45 -16.40
N GLY A 196 -22.37 -26.52 -16.97
CA GLY A 196 -23.60 -26.60 -16.19
C GLY A 196 -23.97 -25.30 -15.46
N GLY A 197 -23.22 -24.22 -15.70
CA GLY A 197 -23.50 -22.90 -15.16
C GLY A 197 -24.72 -22.28 -15.83
N LYS A 198 -25.43 -21.44 -15.09
CA LYS A 198 -26.57 -20.69 -15.62
C LYS A 198 -26.09 -19.35 -16.14
N TRP A 199 -26.59 -18.91 -17.27
CA TRP A 199 -26.62 -17.50 -17.64
C TRP A 199 -27.51 -16.80 -16.62
N ALA A 200 -26.93 -16.40 -15.50
CA ALA A 200 -27.62 -15.54 -14.56
C ALA A 200 -27.31 -14.10 -14.99
N GLY A 201 -28.29 -13.37 -15.44
CA GLY A 201 -28.20 -11.93 -15.61
C GLY A 201 -27.59 -11.26 -14.36
N ASP A 202 -28.12 -10.23 -13.83
CA ASP A 202 -27.54 -9.36 -12.78
C ASP A 202 -27.25 -10.01 -11.41
N LYS A 203 -27.42 -11.32 -11.24
CA LYS A 203 -27.19 -12.02 -9.96
C LYS A 203 -26.28 -13.24 -10.14
N ILE A 204 -25.01 -12.97 -10.31
CA ILE A 204 -23.97 -14.03 -10.27
C ILE A 204 -23.69 -14.36 -8.80
N THR A 205 -24.34 -15.38 -8.29
CA THR A 205 -23.99 -15.93 -6.98
C THR A 205 -22.86 -16.93 -7.16
N GLY A 206 -21.76 -16.75 -6.42
CA GLY A 206 -20.48 -17.40 -6.64
C GLY A 206 -20.40 -18.93 -6.52
N THR A 207 -21.53 -19.65 -6.38
CA THR A 207 -21.56 -21.10 -6.28
C THR A 207 -21.71 -21.80 -7.63
N ASP A 208 -22.23 -21.11 -8.64
CA ASP A 208 -22.59 -21.69 -9.94
C ASP A 208 -21.58 -21.36 -11.04
N ASN A 209 -20.58 -20.52 -10.75
CA ASN A 209 -19.61 -20.02 -11.72
C ASN A 209 -18.16 -20.30 -11.25
N LEU A 210 -17.29 -20.44 -12.23
CA LEU A 210 -15.87 -20.70 -11.96
C LEU A 210 -15.13 -19.37 -11.72
N PRO A 211 -14.56 -19.14 -10.53
CA PRO A 211 -13.82 -17.94 -10.26
C PRO A 211 -12.47 -17.93 -11.00
N MET A 212 -12.15 -16.79 -11.58
CA MET A 212 -10.87 -16.49 -12.21
C MET A 212 -10.15 -15.42 -11.41
N PHE A 213 -8.89 -15.66 -11.10
CA PHE A 213 -8.06 -14.72 -10.35
C PHE A 213 -7.09 -13.99 -11.26
N LEU A 214 -6.91 -12.70 -11.03
CA LEU A 214 -5.91 -11.90 -11.71
C LEU A 214 -4.51 -12.29 -11.18
N LYS A 215 -3.60 -12.63 -12.09
CA LYS A 215 -2.18 -12.79 -11.75
C LYS A 215 -1.49 -11.42 -11.59
N PRO A 216 -0.41 -11.33 -10.81
CA PRO A 216 0.34 -10.09 -10.60
C PRO A 216 0.86 -9.42 -11.89
N ASN A 217 0.95 -10.15 -13.00
CA ASN A 217 1.39 -9.65 -14.30
C ASN A 217 0.24 -9.27 -15.25
N PHE A 218 -0.95 -9.00 -14.70
CA PHE A 218 -2.18 -8.66 -15.45
C PHE A 218 -2.71 -9.77 -16.38
N SER A 219 -2.28 -11.01 -16.21
CA SER A 219 -2.88 -12.16 -16.91
C SER A 219 -3.83 -12.91 -16.00
N TYR A 220 -5.00 -13.24 -16.53
CA TYR A 220 -5.96 -14.09 -15.80
C TYR A 220 -5.47 -15.52 -15.73
N ALA A 221 -5.60 -16.16 -14.57
CA ALA A 221 -5.28 -17.55 -14.39
C ALA A 221 -6.21 -18.24 -13.41
N PHE A 222 -6.44 -19.50 -13.69
CA PHE A 222 -7.10 -20.38 -12.75
C PHE A 222 -6.14 -20.76 -11.62
N ASN A 223 -6.64 -20.83 -10.40
CA ASN A 223 -5.93 -21.51 -9.33
C ASN A 223 -5.72 -22.98 -9.73
N HIS A 224 -4.56 -23.55 -9.40
CA HIS A 224 -4.20 -24.93 -9.76
C HIS A 224 -5.28 -25.94 -9.32
N GLN A 225 -5.90 -25.76 -8.18
CA GLN A 225 -6.99 -26.61 -7.70
C GLN A 225 -8.28 -26.48 -8.55
N LEU A 226 -8.57 -25.29 -9.03
CA LEU A 226 -9.68 -25.03 -9.94
C LEU A 226 -9.41 -25.61 -11.32
N HIS A 227 -8.16 -25.55 -11.80
CA HIS A 227 -7.76 -26.17 -13.06
C HIS A 227 -8.00 -27.69 -13.05
N LEU A 228 -7.60 -28.37 -11.98
CA LEU A 228 -7.85 -29.81 -11.82
C LEU A 228 -9.34 -30.16 -11.72
N ARG A 229 -10.14 -29.31 -11.09
CA ARG A 229 -11.60 -29.49 -11.01
C ARG A 229 -12.25 -29.25 -12.36
N LEU A 230 -11.81 -28.25 -13.10
CA LEU A 230 -12.26 -27.97 -14.46
C LEU A 230 -11.98 -29.12 -15.42
N MET A 231 -10.74 -29.64 -15.39
CA MET A 231 -10.35 -30.78 -16.22
C MET A 231 -11.16 -32.04 -15.89
N ARG A 232 -11.49 -32.26 -14.62
CA ARG A 232 -12.35 -33.37 -14.20
C ARG A 232 -13.79 -33.22 -14.70
N LEU A 233 -14.37 -32.02 -14.65
CA LEU A 233 -15.70 -31.71 -15.16
C LEU A 233 -15.77 -31.83 -16.67
N LEU A 234 -14.75 -31.40 -17.40
CA LEU A 234 -14.64 -31.59 -18.85
C LEU A 234 -14.57 -33.07 -19.24
N GLN A 235 -13.84 -33.89 -18.47
CA GLN A 235 -13.79 -35.35 -18.69
C GLN A 235 -15.15 -36.02 -18.40
N GLN A 236 -15.88 -35.56 -17.38
CA GLN A 236 -17.21 -36.07 -17.09
C GLN A 236 -18.25 -35.69 -18.15
N GLY A 237 -18.25 -34.43 -18.60
CA GLY A 237 -19.15 -33.97 -19.65
C GLY A 237 -18.91 -34.67 -21.01
N MET A 238 -17.66 -34.95 -21.37
CA MET A 238 -17.36 -35.74 -22.58
C MET A 238 -17.73 -37.20 -22.49
N GLN A 239 -17.84 -37.79 -21.27
CA GLN A 239 -18.31 -39.16 -21.09
C GLN A 239 -19.84 -39.27 -21.16
N GLU A 240 -20.57 -38.23 -20.78
CA GLU A 240 -22.04 -38.21 -20.90
C GLU A 240 -22.52 -38.00 -22.35
N GLU A 241 -21.77 -37.25 -23.18
CA GLU A 241 -22.09 -37.12 -24.62
C GLU A 241 -21.81 -38.36 -25.49
N VAL A 242 -21.03 -39.31 -24.99
CA VAL A 242 -20.69 -40.56 -25.73
C VAL A 242 -21.66 -41.70 -25.38
N THR A 243 -22.57 -41.54 -24.45
CA THR A 243 -23.51 -42.58 -23.98
C THR A 243 -24.98 -42.30 -24.36
N ASP A 244 -25.28 -41.27 -25.13
CA ASP A 244 -26.55 -41.01 -25.81
C ASP A 244 -26.34 -41.21 -27.32
#